data_85422e3f3c8a822f5e82779ca7933d34
#
_entry.id   85422e3f3c8a822f5e82779ca7933d34
#
_cell.length_a   1.000
_cell.length_b   1.000
_cell.length_c   1.000
_cell.angle_alpha   90.00
_cell.angle_beta   90.00
_cell.angle_gamma   90.00
#
_symmetry.space_group_name_H-M   'P 1'
#
loop_
_entity.id
_entity.type
_entity.pdbx_description
1 polymer ?
#
loop_
_entity_poly.entity_id
_entity_poly.type
_entity_poly.pdbx_seq_one_letter_code
_entity_poly.pdbx_strand_id
1 'polypeptide(L)'
;YNKNINIKRKEFMKKTMIVAALMALVATGANAKKAADSAEVAKNKPVFTVVKQNPITSIKDQNRSGTCWAYSTLSYFESEILKKTGKTYDLSEMFVANKTYMDRATVAVRMHGDVSFSEGGSAYDVLYALQHYGIVPESAMPAPGSLTGDSLANFGEFFNVMTPYVEAVAKSTA
;
A
#
# COMPACT_ATOMS: atom_id res chain seq x y z
N TYR A 1 49.29 -51.21 -5.42
CA TYR A 1 47.95 -50.69 -5.77
C TYR A 1 47.57 -49.41 -4.97
N ASN A 2 47.98 -49.29 -3.73
CA ASN A 2 47.61 -48.17 -2.83
C ASN A 2 48.31 -46.81 -3.17
N LYS A 3 49.48 -46.83 -3.83
CA LYS A 3 50.25 -45.60 -4.10
C LYS A 3 49.63 -44.71 -5.18
N ASN A 4 48.99 -45.31 -6.16
CA ASN A 4 48.32 -44.60 -7.26
C ASN A 4 46.99 -43.92 -6.85
N ILE A 5 46.28 -44.46 -5.87
CA ILE A 5 45.04 -43.92 -5.36
C ILE A 5 45.34 -42.63 -4.53
N ASN A 6 46.42 -42.63 -3.76
CA ASN A 6 46.82 -41.48 -2.96
C ASN A 6 47.34 -40.30 -3.80
N ILE A 7 47.96 -40.54 -4.93
CA ILE A 7 48.39 -39.49 -5.88
C ILE A 7 47.18 -38.84 -6.55
N LYS A 8 46.23 -39.63 -7.03
CA LYS A 8 44.98 -39.10 -7.64
C LYS A 8 44.15 -38.30 -6.64
N ARG A 9 44.08 -38.70 -5.38
CA ARG A 9 43.37 -38.01 -4.31
C ARG A 9 44.03 -36.67 -3.95
N LYS A 10 45.36 -36.60 -3.92
CA LYS A 10 46.10 -35.35 -3.71
C LYS A 10 45.94 -34.35 -4.86
N GLU A 11 45.94 -34.82 -6.09
CA GLU A 11 45.68 -34.00 -7.31
C GLU A 11 44.25 -33.47 -7.34
N PHE A 12 43.28 -34.31 -6.98
CA PHE A 12 41.88 -33.89 -6.89
C PHE A 12 41.67 -32.81 -5.81
N MET A 13 42.26 -33.00 -4.61
CA MET A 13 42.16 -31.99 -3.55
C MET A 13 42.84 -30.67 -3.92
N LYS A 14 43.96 -30.67 -4.63
CA LYS A 14 44.62 -29.45 -5.13
C LYS A 14 43.73 -28.69 -6.11
N LYS A 15 43.10 -29.39 -7.03
CA LYS A 15 42.16 -28.79 -8.02
C LYS A 15 40.93 -28.22 -7.34
N THR A 16 40.36 -28.89 -6.34
CA THR A 16 39.22 -28.41 -5.55
C THR A 16 39.54 -27.18 -4.72
N MET A 17 40.73 -27.12 -4.13
CA MET A 17 41.20 -25.94 -3.38
C MET A 17 41.42 -24.72 -4.29
N ILE A 18 41.94 -24.92 -5.52
CA ILE A 18 42.15 -23.82 -6.48
C ILE A 18 40.78 -23.26 -6.95
N VAL A 19 39.82 -24.13 -7.22
CA VAL A 19 38.46 -23.70 -7.59
C VAL A 19 37.76 -22.95 -6.45
N ALA A 20 37.92 -23.41 -5.21
CA ALA A 20 37.37 -22.73 -4.03
C ALA A 20 38.02 -21.35 -3.81
N ALA A 21 39.34 -21.22 -4.00
CA ALA A 21 40.06 -19.96 -3.91
C ALA A 21 39.64 -18.96 -5.03
N LEU A 22 39.43 -19.44 -6.25
CA LEU A 22 38.92 -18.60 -7.36
C LEU A 22 37.48 -18.12 -7.10
N MET A 23 36.60 -18.95 -6.57
CA MET A 23 35.23 -18.54 -6.19
C MET A 23 35.23 -17.51 -5.05
N ALA A 24 36.12 -17.61 -4.08
CA ALA A 24 36.24 -16.64 -3.00
C ALA A 24 36.71 -15.25 -3.50
N LEU A 25 37.58 -15.18 -4.51
CA LEU A 25 38.04 -13.92 -5.11
C LEU A 25 36.92 -13.22 -5.90
N VAL A 26 36.04 -13.96 -6.56
CA VAL A 26 34.90 -13.38 -7.30
C VAL A 26 33.84 -12.82 -6.35
N ALA A 27 33.60 -13.50 -5.22
CA ALA A 27 32.63 -13.05 -4.21
C ALA A 27 33.07 -11.75 -3.50
N THR A 28 34.39 -11.56 -3.27
CA THR A 28 34.90 -10.33 -2.65
C THR A 28 34.85 -9.13 -3.59
N GLY A 29 35.08 -9.33 -4.88
CA GLY A 29 34.99 -8.26 -5.89
C GLY A 29 33.55 -7.72 -6.10
N ALA A 30 32.55 -8.60 -6.07
CA ALA A 30 31.14 -8.20 -6.21
C ALA A 30 30.63 -7.39 -5.01
N ASN A 31 31.03 -7.75 -3.80
CA ASN A 31 30.66 -7.02 -2.58
C ASN A 31 31.37 -5.67 -2.46
N ALA A 32 32.62 -5.55 -2.90
CA ALA A 32 33.36 -4.29 -2.91
C ALA A 32 32.76 -3.29 -3.91
N LYS A 33 32.33 -3.74 -5.10
CA LYS A 33 31.68 -2.88 -6.09
C LYS A 33 30.33 -2.39 -5.59
N LYS A 34 29.50 -3.26 -4.97
CA LYS A 34 28.20 -2.90 -4.42
C LYS A 34 28.34 -1.89 -3.25
N ALA A 35 29.39 -2.01 -2.42
CA ALA A 35 29.67 -1.07 -1.36
C ALA A 35 30.15 0.30 -1.88
N ALA A 36 30.99 0.31 -2.94
CA ALA A 36 31.43 1.53 -3.59
C ALA A 36 30.28 2.27 -4.28
N ASP A 37 29.44 1.57 -5.03
CA ASP A 37 28.26 2.14 -5.68
C ASP A 37 27.27 2.71 -4.64
N SER A 38 27.10 2.03 -3.50
CA SER A 38 26.25 2.51 -2.40
C SER A 38 26.82 3.76 -1.72
N ALA A 39 28.15 3.85 -1.60
CA ALA A 39 28.81 5.01 -1.02
C ALA A 39 28.79 6.22 -1.96
N GLU A 40 28.89 6.01 -3.26
CA GLU A 40 28.79 7.08 -4.26
C GLU A 40 27.36 7.63 -4.37
N VAL A 41 26.35 6.76 -4.35
CA VAL A 41 24.92 7.14 -4.27
C VAL A 41 24.62 7.92 -2.99
N ALA A 42 25.27 7.56 -1.87
CA ALA A 42 25.09 8.28 -0.61
C ALA A 42 25.71 9.70 -0.63
N LYS A 43 26.83 9.89 -1.35
CA LYS A 43 27.47 11.21 -1.49
C LYS A 43 26.67 12.19 -2.34
N ASN A 44 25.88 11.70 -3.28
CA ASN A 44 25.08 12.51 -4.20
C ASN A 44 23.61 12.65 -3.79
N LYS A 45 23.22 12.16 -2.61
CA LYS A 45 21.86 12.39 -2.11
C LYS A 45 21.66 13.85 -1.75
N PRO A 46 20.62 14.52 -2.26
CA PRO A 46 20.30 15.87 -1.87
C PRO A 46 20.04 15.94 -0.36
N VAL A 47 20.66 16.90 0.31
CA VAL A 47 20.43 17.17 1.73
C VAL A 47 19.32 18.19 1.83
N PHE A 48 18.18 17.80 2.40
CA PHE A 48 17.04 18.69 2.62
C PHE A 48 17.08 19.24 4.04
N THR A 49 16.86 20.55 4.17
CA THR A 49 16.68 21.21 5.46
C THR A 49 15.19 21.44 5.67
N VAL A 50 14.65 20.94 6.78
CA VAL A 50 13.26 21.20 7.16
C VAL A 50 13.11 22.68 7.55
N VAL A 51 12.47 23.47 6.72
CA VAL A 51 12.19 24.89 6.96
C VAL A 51 10.97 25.05 7.86
N LYS A 52 9.95 24.20 7.66
CA LYS A 52 8.70 24.21 8.45
C LYS A 52 8.09 22.82 8.45
N GLN A 53 7.67 22.36 9.61
CA GLN A 53 6.92 21.12 9.78
C GLN A 53 5.54 21.44 10.37
N ASN A 54 4.49 21.08 9.66
CA ASN A 54 3.14 21.11 10.20
C ASN A 54 2.88 19.88 11.08
N PRO A 55 2.09 19.99 12.16
CA PRO A 55 1.65 18.83 12.89
C PRO A 55 0.79 17.93 11.97
N ILE A 56 1.01 16.63 12.06
CA ILE A 56 0.25 15.61 11.32
C ILE A 56 -0.22 14.53 12.29
N THR A 57 -1.31 13.87 11.94
CA THR A 57 -1.79 12.67 12.64
C THR A 57 -0.96 11.44 12.22
N SER A 58 -1.22 10.29 12.83
CA SER A 58 -0.54 9.03 12.50
C SER A 58 -0.79 8.64 11.03
N ILE A 59 0.22 8.01 10.43
CA ILE A 59 0.08 7.43 9.08
C ILE A 59 -0.79 6.19 9.17
N LYS A 60 -1.77 6.09 8.26
CA LYS A 60 -2.68 4.96 8.14
C LYS A 60 -2.38 4.15 6.88
N ASP A 61 -2.66 2.85 6.93
CA ASP A 61 -2.50 1.94 5.80
C ASP A 61 -3.85 1.63 5.16
N GLN A 62 -4.06 2.09 3.92
CA GLN A 62 -5.27 1.77 3.17
C GLN A 62 -5.30 0.33 2.63
N ASN A 63 -4.14 -0.35 2.60
CA ASN A 63 -3.98 -1.65 2.01
C ASN A 63 -4.56 -1.72 0.57
N ARG A 64 -5.35 -2.75 0.25
CA ARG A 64 -5.95 -2.98 -1.08
C ARG A 64 -7.41 -2.54 -1.15
N SER A 65 -7.71 -1.36 -0.62
CA SER A 65 -9.10 -0.85 -0.58
C SER A 65 -9.44 0.12 -1.72
N GLY A 66 -8.45 0.63 -2.48
CA GLY A 66 -8.68 1.66 -3.50
C GLY A 66 -9.21 2.98 -2.95
N THR A 67 -9.10 3.23 -1.65
CA THR A 67 -9.67 4.39 -0.93
C THR A 67 -8.65 5.48 -0.60
N CYS A 68 -7.54 5.58 -1.35
CA CYS A 68 -6.52 6.62 -1.14
C CYS A 68 -7.10 8.04 -1.08
N TRP A 69 -8.16 8.30 -1.82
CA TRP A 69 -8.89 9.58 -1.83
C TRP A 69 -9.54 9.89 -0.48
N ALA A 70 -10.10 8.90 0.22
CA ALA A 70 -10.66 9.08 1.56
C ALA A 70 -9.56 9.25 2.61
N TYR A 71 -8.56 8.36 2.61
CA TYR A 71 -7.42 8.42 3.53
C TYR A 71 -6.67 9.75 3.45
N SER A 72 -6.31 10.20 2.24
CA SER A 72 -5.59 11.46 2.09
C SER A 72 -6.39 12.68 2.52
N THR A 73 -7.69 12.71 2.21
CA THR A 73 -8.54 13.85 2.53
C THR A 73 -8.86 13.92 4.02
N LEU A 74 -9.19 12.78 4.66
CA LEU A 74 -9.46 12.76 6.10
C LEU A 74 -8.19 13.03 6.91
N SER A 75 -7.04 12.49 6.52
CA SER A 75 -5.74 12.80 7.14
C SER A 75 -5.41 14.30 7.07
N TYR A 76 -5.76 14.97 5.97
CA TYR A 76 -5.64 16.42 5.87
C TYR A 76 -6.55 17.13 6.89
N PHE A 77 -7.83 16.74 6.99
CA PHE A 77 -8.75 17.35 7.96
C PHE A 77 -8.33 17.09 9.41
N GLU A 78 -7.92 15.88 9.75
CA GLU A 78 -7.38 15.54 11.06
C GLU A 78 -6.19 16.40 11.43
N SER A 79 -5.26 16.60 10.49
CA SER A 79 -4.07 17.44 10.67
C SER A 79 -4.44 18.92 10.85
N GLU A 80 -5.40 19.45 10.11
CA GLU A 80 -5.89 20.81 10.28
C GLU A 80 -6.64 21.01 11.60
N ILE A 81 -7.39 20.02 12.06
CA ILE A 81 -8.04 20.04 13.37
C ILE A 81 -6.98 20.02 14.47
N LEU A 82 -6.00 19.13 14.38
CA LEU A 82 -4.88 19.05 15.32
C LEU A 82 -4.14 20.40 15.41
N LYS A 83 -3.83 21.02 14.28
CA LYS A 83 -3.15 22.29 14.21
C LYS A 83 -3.97 23.43 14.86
N LYS A 84 -5.29 23.43 14.66
CA LYS A 84 -6.19 24.49 15.18
C LYS A 84 -6.56 24.32 16.64
N THR A 85 -6.71 23.08 17.08
CA THR A 85 -7.32 22.77 18.39
C THR A 85 -6.37 22.10 19.38
N GLY A 86 -5.24 21.56 18.90
CA GLY A 86 -4.34 20.70 19.67
C GLY A 86 -4.92 19.32 19.99
N LYS A 87 -6.10 18.97 19.47
CA LYS A 87 -6.76 17.68 19.71
C LYS A 87 -6.59 16.76 18.53
N THR A 88 -6.29 15.50 18.79
CA THR A 88 -6.21 14.43 17.79
C THR A 88 -7.55 13.77 17.64
N TYR A 89 -8.00 13.61 16.42
CA TYR A 89 -9.16 12.82 16.05
C TYR A 89 -8.72 11.76 15.04
N ASP A 90 -9.42 10.64 15.07
CA ASP A 90 -9.25 9.50 14.15
C ASP A 90 -10.60 9.26 13.47
N LEU A 91 -10.71 9.69 12.21
CA LEU A 91 -11.95 9.69 11.44
C LEU A 91 -12.04 8.45 10.57
N SER A 92 -13.24 7.88 10.45
CA SER A 92 -13.44 6.64 9.70
C SER A 92 -13.46 6.86 8.19
N GLU A 93 -12.44 6.36 7.50
CA GLU A 93 -12.39 6.27 6.04
C GLU A 93 -13.43 5.30 5.51
N MET A 94 -13.70 4.23 6.25
CA MET A 94 -14.68 3.20 5.87
C MET A 94 -16.10 3.72 5.90
N PHE A 95 -16.43 4.63 6.81
CA PHE A 95 -17.73 5.31 6.82
C PHE A 95 -17.92 6.12 5.52
N VAL A 96 -16.94 6.92 5.15
CA VAL A 96 -16.99 7.73 3.93
C VAL A 96 -17.07 6.85 2.68
N ALA A 97 -16.22 5.82 2.60
CA ALA A 97 -16.23 4.87 1.48
C ALA A 97 -17.59 4.16 1.34
N ASN A 98 -18.17 3.71 2.45
CA ASN A 98 -19.48 3.06 2.48
C ASN A 98 -20.57 3.99 1.91
N LYS A 99 -20.66 5.22 2.39
CA LYS A 99 -21.67 6.18 1.93
C LYS A 99 -21.49 6.51 0.45
N THR A 100 -20.27 6.76 0.03
CA THR A 100 -19.93 7.04 -1.37
C THR A 100 -20.30 5.87 -2.29
N TYR A 101 -20.00 4.63 -1.88
CA TYR A 101 -20.32 3.46 -2.71
C TYR A 101 -21.82 3.18 -2.80
N MET A 102 -22.58 3.42 -1.73
CA MET A 102 -24.04 3.34 -1.77
C MET A 102 -24.64 4.36 -2.74
N ASP A 103 -24.16 5.60 -2.70
CA ASP A 103 -24.62 6.65 -3.62
C ASP A 103 -24.27 6.31 -5.07
N ARG A 104 -23.04 5.84 -5.32
CA ARG A 104 -22.60 5.44 -6.67
C ARG A 104 -23.40 4.27 -7.23
N ALA A 105 -23.67 3.25 -6.41
CA ALA A 105 -24.53 2.15 -6.84
C ALA A 105 -25.94 2.66 -7.22
N THR A 106 -26.49 3.55 -6.40
CA THR A 106 -27.79 4.17 -6.65
C THR A 106 -27.79 4.99 -7.95
N VAL A 107 -26.73 5.79 -8.16
CA VAL A 107 -26.59 6.58 -9.40
C VAL A 107 -26.42 5.67 -10.61
N ALA A 108 -25.56 4.65 -10.53
CA ALA A 108 -25.36 3.70 -11.63
C ALA A 108 -26.67 3.01 -12.06
N VAL A 109 -27.50 2.60 -11.10
CA VAL A 109 -28.82 2.01 -11.38
C VAL A 109 -29.75 3.04 -12.02
N ARG A 110 -29.87 4.24 -11.47
CA ARG A 110 -30.73 5.31 -11.98
C ARG A 110 -30.34 5.80 -13.38
N MET A 111 -29.08 5.72 -13.70
CA MET A 111 -28.51 6.10 -15.01
C MET A 111 -28.41 4.89 -15.96
N HIS A 112 -29.06 3.78 -15.64
CA HIS A 112 -29.13 2.57 -16.49
C HIS A 112 -27.76 2.03 -16.89
N GLY A 113 -26.72 2.25 -16.03
CA GLY A 113 -25.36 1.79 -16.27
C GLY A 113 -24.45 2.74 -17.06
N ASP A 114 -24.92 3.92 -17.44
CA ASP A 114 -24.09 4.95 -18.10
C ASP A 114 -22.98 5.50 -17.18
N VAL A 115 -23.15 5.35 -15.86
CA VAL A 115 -22.13 5.68 -14.86
C VAL A 115 -21.63 4.40 -14.20
N SER A 116 -20.32 4.18 -14.28
CA SER A 116 -19.70 2.96 -13.72
C SER A 116 -19.69 2.97 -12.19
N PHE A 117 -19.93 1.80 -11.60
CA PHE A 117 -19.70 1.54 -10.19
C PHE A 117 -18.25 1.08 -9.99
N SER A 118 -17.42 1.88 -9.29
CA SER A 118 -15.99 1.62 -9.11
C SER A 118 -15.46 2.15 -7.77
N GLU A 119 -14.29 1.66 -7.37
CA GLU A 119 -13.66 1.97 -6.07
C GLU A 119 -12.97 3.35 -6.00
N GLY A 120 -12.53 3.92 -7.11
CA GLY A 120 -11.86 5.22 -7.15
C GLY A 120 -12.71 6.36 -6.58
N GLY A 121 -12.09 7.50 -6.28
CA GLY A 121 -12.78 8.69 -5.76
C GLY A 121 -11.88 9.91 -5.70
N SER A 122 -12.43 10.98 -5.12
CA SER A 122 -11.76 12.27 -5.01
C SER A 122 -12.08 12.94 -3.65
N ALA A 123 -11.39 14.03 -3.34
CA ALA A 123 -11.70 14.85 -2.18
C ALA A 123 -13.16 15.36 -2.20
N TYR A 124 -13.73 15.56 -3.38
CA TYR A 124 -15.14 15.97 -3.51
C TYR A 124 -16.09 14.93 -2.89
N ASP A 125 -15.84 13.64 -3.10
CA ASP A 125 -16.66 12.56 -2.54
C ASP A 125 -16.64 12.58 -1.00
N VAL A 126 -15.47 12.89 -0.40
CA VAL A 126 -15.36 13.06 1.05
C VAL A 126 -16.16 14.25 1.55
N LEU A 127 -16.02 15.41 0.88
CA LEU A 127 -16.77 16.62 1.23
C LEU A 127 -18.29 16.39 1.10
N TYR A 128 -18.72 15.72 0.04
CA TYR A 128 -20.12 15.36 -0.17
C TYR A 128 -20.62 14.45 0.97
N ALA A 129 -19.88 13.41 1.29
CA ALA A 129 -20.24 12.50 2.37
C ALA A 129 -20.33 13.22 3.72
N LEU A 130 -19.37 14.10 4.04
CA LEU A 130 -19.41 14.94 5.25
C LEU A 130 -20.64 15.83 5.32
N GLN A 131 -21.03 16.46 4.23
CA GLN A 131 -22.18 17.37 4.16
C GLN A 131 -23.52 16.63 4.31
N HIS A 132 -23.65 15.43 3.73
CA HIS A 132 -24.92 14.72 3.65
C HIS A 132 -25.10 13.66 4.76
N TYR A 133 -24.02 13.07 5.25
CA TYR A 133 -24.05 11.95 6.20
C TYR A 133 -23.30 12.23 7.50
N GLY A 134 -22.49 13.31 7.54
CA GLY A 134 -21.58 13.56 8.64
C GLY A 134 -20.35 12.69 8.60
N ILE A 135 -19.76 12.46 9.78
CA ILE A 135 -18.59 11.62 9.97
C ILE A 135 -18.65 10.92 11.33
N VAL A 136 -18.05 9.76 11.42
CA VAL A 136 -17.90 9.01 12.66
C VAL A 136 -16.42 8.78 12.99
N PRO A 137 -16.06 8.55 14.25
CA PRO A 137 -14.70 8.14 14.60
C PRO A 137 -14.40 6.74 14.05
N GLU A 138 -13.12 6.45 13.79
CA GLU A 138 -12.66 5.14 13.31
C GLU A 138 -13.13 3.98 14.20
N SER A 139 -13.20 4.19 15.52
CA SER A 139 -13.69 3.19 16.47
C SER A 139 -15.16 2.78 16.27
N ALA A 140 -15.96 3.62 15.61
CA ALA A 140 -17.38 3.32 15.33
C ALA A 140 -17.55 2.53 14.02
N MET A 141 -16.66 2.70 13.07
CA MET A 141 -16.65 1.96 11.80
C MET A 141 -15.21 1.73 11.31
N PRO A 142 -14.49 0.81 11.94
CA PRO A 142 -13.11 0.49 11.57
C PRO A 142 -13.04 -0.24 10.23
N ALA A 143 -11.83 -0.37 9.70
CA ALA A 143 -11.58 -1.22 8.55
C ALA A 143 -12.11 -2.64 8.80
N PRO A 144 -12.82 -3.24 7.80
CA PRO A 144 -13.54 -4.50 8.01
C PRO A 144 -12.63 -5.71 8.28
N GLY A 145 -11.32 -5.54 8.13
CA GLY A 145 -10.35 -6.62 8.17
C GLY A 145 -10.38 -7.46 6.89
N SER A 146 -9.48 -8.40 6.79
CA SER A 146 -9.47 -9.40 5.73
C SER A 146 -9.94 -10.76 6.28
N LEU A 147 -10.25 -11.68 5.38
CA LEU A 147 -10.52 -13.09 5.72
C LEU A 147 -9.33 -13.76 6.44
N THR A 148 -8.14 -13.18 6.33
CA THR A 148 -6.91 -13.64 6.98
C THR A 148 -6.71 -13.10 8.41
N GLY A 149 -7.64 -12.27 8.90
CA GLY A 149 -7.66 -11.80 10.29
C GLY A 149 -6.81 -10.57 10.57
N ASP A 150 -6.27 -9.90 9.54
CA ASP A 150 -5.71 -8.55 9.70
C ASP A 150 -6.84 -7.50 9.83
N SER A 151 -6.51 -6.34 10.37
CA SER A 151 -7.45 -5.21 10.50
C SER A 151 -7.40 -4.26 9.31
N LEU A 152 -6.86 -4.70 8.16
CA LEU A 152 -6.69 -3.89 6.97
C LEU A 152 -7.82 -4.11 5.97
N ALA A 153 -8.25 -3.06 5.27
CA ALA A 153 -9.28 -3.14 4.25
C ALA A 153 -8.77 -3.79 2.96
N ASN A 154 -9.56 -4.70 2.38
CA ASN A 154 -9.33 -5.27 1.06
C ASN A 154 -10.66 -5.37 0.32
N PHE A 155 -10.87 -4.54 -0.71
CA PHE A 155 -12.13 -4.47 -1.43
C PHE A 155 -12.14 -5.24 -2.76
N GLY A 156 -11.09 -6.01 -3.04
CA GLY A 156 -11.02 -6.80 -4.27
C GLY A 156 -12.21 -7.77 -4.42
N GLU A 157 -12.51 -8.54 -3.38
CA GLU A 157 -13.66 -9.45 -3.39
C GLU A 157 -14.98 -8.69 -3.47
N PHE A 158 -15.13 -7.63 -2.70
CA PHE A 158 -16.34 -6.78 -2.72
C PHE A 158 -16.64 -6.26 -4.12
N PHE A 159 -15.67 -5.64 -4.81
CA PHE A 159 -15.90 -5.12 -6.15
C PHE A 159 -16.05 -6.21 -7.22
N ASN A 160 -15.38 -7.36 -7.07
CA ASN A 160 -15.58 -8.50 -7.96
C ASN A 160 -17.02 -9.03 -7.93
N VAL A 161 -17.70 -8.92 -6.79
CA VAL A 161 -19.10 -9.35 -6.65
C VAL A 161 -20.06 -8.21 -6.94
N MET A 162 -19.81 -7.02 -6.36
CA MET A 162 -20.79 -5.92 -6.41
C MET A 162 -20.83 -5.20 -7.77
N THR A 163 -19.72 -5.10 -8.49
CA THR A 163 -19.74 -4.45 -9.81
C THR A 163 -20.68 -5.15 -10.80
N PRO A 164 -20.54 -6.45 -11.08
CA PRO A 164 -21.46 -7.15 -11.99
C PRO A 164 -22.89 -7.19 -11.45
N TYR A 165 -23.08 -7.23 -10.12
CA TYR A 165 -24.42 -7.17 -9.54
C TYR A 165 -25.11 -5.82 -9.82
N VAL A 166 -24.44 -4.71 -9.54
CA VAL A 166 -24.99 -3.35 -9.81
C VAL A 166 -25.26 -3.15 -11.29
N GLU A 167 -24.37 -3.61 -12.18
CA GLU A 167 -24.58 -3.55 -13.63
C GLU A 167 -25.80 -4.39 -14.08
N ALA A 168 -25.99 -5.57 -13.53
CA ALA A 168 -27.14 -6.42 -13.84
C ALA A 168 -28.44 -5.75 -13.41
N VAL A 169 -28.48 -5.15 -12.20
CA VAL A 169 -29.66 -4.40 -11.72
C VAL A 169 -29.92 -3.18 -12.60
N ALA A 170 -28.89 -2.41 -12.95
CA ALA A 170 -29.03 -1.24 -13.82
C ALA A 170 -29.64 -1.58 -15.17
N LYS A 171 -29.22 -2.70 -15.78
CA LYS A 171 -29.78 -3.19 -17.06
C LYS A 171 -31.19 -3.78 -16.92
N SER A 172 -31.59 -4.30 -15.76
CA SER A 172 -32.90 -4.90 -15.53
C SER A 172 -34.00 -3.87 -15.29
N THR A 173 -33.63 -2.63 -14.95
CA THR A 173 -34.58 -1.51 -14.70
C THR A 173 -34.81 -0.60 -15.92
N ALA A 174 -34.18 -0.94 -17.05
CA ALA A 174 -34.30 -0.20 -18.30
C ALA A 174 -35.58 -0.56 -19.09
#